data_fa10712117300f4c8f77ed3d41b2f5ae
#
_entry.id   fa10712117300f4c8f77ed3d41b2f5ae
#
_cell.length_a   1.000
_cell.length_b   1.000
_cell.length_c   1.000
_cell.angle_alpha   90.00
_cell.angle_beta   90.00
_cell.angle_gamma   90.00
#
_symmetry.space_group_name_H-M   'P 1'
#
loop_
_entity.id
_entity.type
_entity.pdbx_description
1 polymer ?
#
loop_
_entity_poly.entity_id
_entity_poly.type
_entity_poly.pdbx_seq_one_letter_code
_entity_poly.pdbx_strand_id
1 'polypeptide(L)'
;SIMCMFGFNAGGGSYLPRQGSFVIQPNASFFGLTGPGVIKSVLGEDVTPDELGGPQVHSQTGVTDFVVDDEVQAIRKVKRLLQFVPANHGVMAPFQPTSDPISRKTWDADILLKRAFNGPSGFNTPLDVTILIQQVCDHGDFYEFQPNRARNTICAFGRIGGHVIGFCANNSAVASGQIDIDAAYKNARFIRFCNLYNIPMLFMEDTTGFLPGKDQESRGIVHAGRAMLDAIIDLRVPRFLLIIRNAFGGAYAAFNNYKLGADMVFALPTTR
;
A
#
# COMPACT_ATOMS: atom_id res chain seq x y z
N SER A 1 -17.09 1.10 -2.72
CA SER A 1 -17.35 0.34 -3.98
C SER A 1 -16.07 -0.27 -4.53
N ILE A 2 -16.21 -1.37 -5.28
CA ILE A 2 -15.15 -2.04 -6.04
C ILE A 2 -15.56 -1.97 -7.51
N MET A 3 -14.71 -1.41 -8.34
CA MET A 3 -14.99 -1.17 -9.77
C MET A 3 -14.09 -2.06 -10.63
N CYS A 4 -14.70 -2.80 -11.55
CA CYS A 4 -13.99 -3.59 -12.55
C CYS A 4 -14.13 -2.90 -13.91
N MET A 5 -13.01 -2.54 -14.52
CA MET A 5 -12.94 -1.75 -15.75
C MET A 5 -12.83 -2.68 -16.95
N PHE A 6 -13.98 -3.14 -17.48
CA PHE A 6 -14.02 -4.04 -18.62
C PHE A 6 -14.13 -3.25 -19.95
N GLY A 7 -13.37 -3.68 -20.96
CA GLY A 7 -13.39 -3.09 -22.29
C GLY A 7 -12.85 -1.67 -22.35
N PHE A 8 -13.48 -0.80 -23.16
CA PHE A 8 -13.02 0.56 -23.42
C PHE A 8 -13.86 1.58 -22.65
N ASN A 9 -13.23 2.30 -21.71
CA ASN A 9 -13.87 3.28 -20.84
C ASN A 9 -13.21 4.64 -21.01
N ALA A 10 -13.96 5.64 -21.51
CA ALA A 10 -13.47 6.99 -21.72
C ALA A 10 -14.40 8.04 -21.11
N GLY A 11 -13.87 9.23 -20.87
CA GLY A 11 -14.61 10.39 -20.37
C GLY A 11 -15.28 10.13 -19.02
N GLY A 12 -16.58 10.34 -18.92
CA GLY A 12 -17.39 10.08 -17.70
C GLY A 12 -17.31 8.63 -17.21
N GLY A 13 -17.14 7.68 -18.12
CA GLY A 13 -16.90 6.28 -17.80
C GLY A 13 -15.62 6.01 -17.03
N SER A 14 -14.72 7.01 -16.94
CA SER A 14 -13.49 6.93 -16.17
C SER A 14 -13.59 7.59 -14.80
N TYR A 15 -14.29 8.71 -14.69
CA TYR A 15 -14.42 9.43 -13.42
C TYR A 15 -15.24 8.68 -12.38
N LEU A 16 -16.39 8.14 -12.77
CA LEU A 16 -17.29 7.45 -11.84
C LEU A 16 -16.61 6.23 -11.20
N PRO A 17 -15.96 5.33 -11.96
CA PRO A 17 -15.24 4.22 -11.38
C PRO A 17 -14.09 4.64 -10.45
N ARG A 18 -13.38 5.73 -10.80
CA ARG A 18 -12.25 6.18 -9.97
C ARG A 18 -12.67 6.76 -8.63
N GLN A 19 -13.93 7.14 -8.45
CA GLN A 19 -14.49 7.47 -7.14
C GLN A 19 -14.66 6.22 -6.24
N GLY A 20 -14.60 5.02 -6.82
CA GLY A 20 -14.62 3.78 -6.07
C GLY A 20 -13.41 3.61 -5.16
N SER A 21 -13.60 2.84 -4.08
CA SER A 21 -12.52 2.53 -3.13
C SER A 21 -11.41 1.71 -3.77
N PHE A 22 -11.77 0.80 -4.68
CA PHE A 22 -10.83 -0.05 -5.42
C PHE A 22 -11.20 -0.12 -6.90
N VAL A 23 -10.18 -0.09 -7.75
CA VAL A 23 -10.29 -0.23 -9.20
C VAL A 23 -9.45 -1.41 -9.66
N ILE A 24 -10.09 -2.33 -10.37
CA ILE A 24 -9.46 -3.53 -10.95
C ILE A 24 -9.54 -3.40 -12.48
N GLN A 25 -8.41 -3.54 -13.15
CA GLN A 25 -8.30 -3.37 -14.61
C GLN A 25 -7.69 -4.62 -15.25
N PRO A 26 -8.46 -5.34 -16.11
CA PRO A 26 -7.92 -6.42 -16.94
C PRO A 26 -6.95 -5.93 -18.02
N ASN A 27 -6.01 -6.79 -18.43
CA ASN A 27 -4.99 -6.46 -19.43
C ASN A 27 -5.56 -5.98 -20.77
N ALA A 28 -6.71 -6.49 -21.19
CA ALA A 28 -7.36 -6.12 -22.46
C ALA A 28 -8.35 -4.94 -22.33
N SER A 29 -8.13 -4.03 -21.37
CA SER A 29 -9.04 -2.90 -21.17
C SER A 29 -8.34 -1.56 -21.24
N PHE A 30 -9.10 -0.54 -21.64
CA PHE A 30 -8.70 0.86 -21.63
C PHE A 30 -9.53 1.65 -20.62
N PHE A 31 -8.88 2.56 -19.94
CA PHE A 31 -9.50 3.43 -18.95
C PHE A 31 -8.82 4.80 -18.99
N GLY A 32 -9.49 5.81 -19.52
CA GLY A 32 -8.86 7.12 -19.72
C GLY A 32 -9.87 8.25 -19.87
N LEU A 33 -9.42 9.49 -19.70
CA LEU A 33 -10.28 10.67 -19.85
C LEU A 33 -10.58 10.94 -21.32
N THR A 34 -9.54 10.88 -22.17
CA THR A 34 -9.64 11.06 -23.61
C THR A 34 -9.14 9.82 -24.33
N GLY A 35 -9.81 9.43 -25.42
CA GLY A 35 -9.34 8.32 -26.24
C GLY A 35 -8.26 8.76 -27.24
N PRO A 36 -7.52 7.81 -27.84
CA PRO A 36 -6.44 8.09 -28.80
C PRO A 36 -6.88 8.94 -29.97
N GLY A 37 -8.09 8.73 -30.49
CA GLY A 37 -8.62 9.51 -31.60
C GLY A 37 -8.79 11.01 -31.31
N VAL A 38 -9.14 11.36 -30.06
CA VAL A 38 -9.24 12.76 -29.63
C VAL A 38 -7.85 13.40 -29.57
N ILE A 39 -6.89 12.68 -28.98
CA ILE A 39 -5.50 13.16 -28.87
C ILE A 39 -4.91 13.39 -30.27
N LYS A 40 -5.11 12.44 -31.18
CA LYS A 40 -4.66 12.59 -32.55
C LYS A 40 -5.28 13.81 -33.25
N SER A 41 -6.58 14.04 -33.08
CA SER A 41 -7.29 15.15 -33.74
C SER A 41 -6.90 16.52 -33.18
N VAL A 42 -6.58 16.62 -31.89
CA VAL A 42 -6.30 17.90 -31.19
C VAL A 42 -4.82 18.23 -31.18
N LEU A 43 -3.98 17.22 -30.89
CA LEU A 43 -2.54 17.39 -30.67
C LEU A 43 -1.70 16.86 -31.84
N GLY A 44 -2.27 16.06 -32.75
CA GLY A 44 -1.53 15.39 -33.83
C GLY A 44 -0.68 14.20 -33.34
N GLU A 45 -0.82 13.78 -32.09
CA GLU A 45 -0.05 12.68 -31.52
C GLU A 45 -0.70 11.33 -31.81
N ASP A 46 0.10 10.40 -32.33
CA ASP A 46 -0.30 9.00 -32.49
C ASP A 46 0.06 8.23 -31.23
N VAL A 47 -0.96 7.82 -30.47
CA VAL A 47 -0.82 7.04 -29.24
C VAL A 47 -1.75 5.83 -29.27
N THR A 48 -1.29 4.73 -28.70
CA THR A 48 -2.12 3.53 -28.52
C THR A 48 -2.98 3.63 -27.26
N PRO A 49 -4.10 2.88 -27.18
CA PRO A 49 -4.86 2.78 -25.92
C PRO A 49 -4.02 2.34 -24.72
N ASP A 50 -3.10 1.39 -24.94
CA ASP A 50 -2.25 0.85 -23.88
C ASP A 50 -1.26 1.89 -23.33
N GLU A 51 -0.64 2.70 -24.21
CA GLU A 51 0.26 3.78 -23.80
C GLU A 51 -0.46 4.91 -23.07
N LEU A 52 -1.73 5.13 -23.35
CA LEU A 52 -2.51 6.23 -22.79
C LEU A 52 -3.21 5.85 -21.48
N GLY A 53 -3.88 4.70 -21.46
CA GLY A 53 -4.74 4.31 -20.35
C GLY A 53 -4.82 2.80 -20.14
N GLY A 54 -3.79 2.08 -20.58
CA GLY A 54 -3.66 0.65 -20.34
C GLY A 54 -3.33 0.34 -18.89
N PRO A 55 -3.54 -0.92 -18.44
CA PRO A 55 -3.40 -1.31 -17.06
C PRO A 55 -1.98 -1.13 -16.52
N GLN A 56 -0.96 -1.29 -17.34
CA GLN A 56 0.43 -1.11 -16.92
C GLN A 56 0.74 0.35 -16.57
N VAL A 57 0.26 1.30 -17.37
CA VAL A 57 0.40 2.74 -17.10
C VAL A 57 -0.36 3.11 -15.83
N HIS A 58 -1.62 2.71 -15.75
CA HIS A 58 -2.48 3.09 -14.64
C HIS A 58 -2.14 2.43 -13.30
N SER A 59 -1.53 1.25 -13.32
CA SER A 59 -1.04 0.62 -12.09
C SER A 59 0.14 1.37 -11.45
N GLN A 60 0.96 2.04 -12.27
CA GLN A 60 2.08 2.85 -11.79
C GLN A 60 1.64 4.23 -11.29
N THR A 61 0.64 4.83 -11.95
CA THR A 61 0.10 6.13 -11.53
C THR A 61 -0.89 6.05 -10.36
N GLY A 62 -1.37 4.84 -10.02
CA GLY A 62 -2.35 4.61 -8.97
C GLY A 62 -3.79 4.93 -9.38
N VAL A 63 -4.05 5.10 -10.67
CA VAL A 63 -5.40 5.17 -11.23
C VAL A 63 -6.06 3.80 -11.12
N THR A 64 -5.32 2.74 -11.40
CA THR A 64 -5.72 1.34 -11.18
C THR A 64 -5.02 0.79 -9.95
N ASP A 65 -5.76 0.06 -9.10
CA ASP A 65 -5.23 -0.55 -7.89
C ASP A 65 -4.73 -1.96 -8.13
N PHE A 66 -5.38 -2.71 -9.01
CA PHE A 66 -5.04 -4.10 -9.32
C PHE A 66 -5.14 -4.36 -10.82
N VAL A 67 -4.08 -4.90 -11.40
CA VAL A 67 -4.06 -5.43 -12.76
C VAL A 67 -4.32 -6.92 -12.69
N VAL A 68 -5.10 -7.43 -13.63
CA VAL A 68 -5.45 -8.85 -13.77
C VAL A 68 -5.43 -9.26 -15.24
N ASP A 69 -5.36 -10.56 -15.51
CA ASP A 69 -5.26 -11.04 -16.89
C ASP A 69 -6.58 -10.88 -17.65
N ASP A 70 -7.70 -11.17 -16.98
CA ASP A 70 -9.03 -11.20 -17.60
C ASP A 70 -10.15 -10.85 -16.59
N GLU A 71 -11.39 -10.83 -17.09
CA GLU A 71 -12.58 -10.54 -16.30
C GLU A 71 -12.85 -11.60 -15.22
N VAL A 72 -12.50 -12.86 -15.47
CA VAL A 72 -12.66 -13.95 -14.49
C VAL A 72 -11.73 -13.72 -13.30
N GLN A 73 -10.48 -13.33 -13.58
CA GLN A 73 -9.51 -12.98 -12.55
C GLN A 73 -9.95 -11.71 -11.79
N ALA A 74 -10.58 -10.74 -12.48
CA ALA A 74 -11.13 -9.57 -11.83
C ALA A 74 -12.19 -9.95 -10.78
N ILE A 75 -13.12 -10.84 -11.11
CA ILE A 75 -14.14 -11.33 -10.17
C ILE A 75 -13.51 -12.12 -9.02
N ARG A 76 -12.49 -12.94 -9.28
CA ARG A 76 -11.75 -13.63 -8.22
C ARG A 76 -11.07 -12.62 -7.26
N LYS A 77 -10.49 -11.56 -7.82
CA LYS A 77 -9.86 -10.48 -7.06
C LYS A 77 -10.88 -9.76 -6.17
N VAL A 78 -12.08 -9.46 -6.69
CA VAL A 78 -13.20 -8.91 -5.91
C VAL A 78 -13.57 -9.82 -4.75
N LYS A 79 -13.81 -11.11 -5.01
CA LYS A 79 -14.17 -12.09 -3.96
C LYS A 79 -13.09 -12.17 -2.88
N ARG A 80 -11.82 -12.10 -3.27
CA ARG A 80 -10.70 -12.11 -2.32
C ARG A 80 -10.69 -10.84 -1.46
N LEU A 81 -10.86 -9.67 -2.06
CA LEU A 81 -10.89 -8.39 -1.35
C LEU A 81 -12.05 -8.32 -0.35
N LEU A 82 -13.22 -8.84 -0.72
CA LEU A 82 -14.40 -8.88 0.16
C LEU A 82 -14.19 -9.73 1.43
N GLN A 83 -13.18 -10.57 1.48
CA GLN A 83 -12.85 -11.32 2.70
C GLN A 83 -12.21 -10.43 3.77
N PHE A 84 -11.67 -9.27 3.41
CA PHE A 84 -10.99 -8.35 4.34
C PHE A 84 -11.83 -7.13 4.70
N VAL A 85 -12.81 -6.76 3.89
CA VAL A 85 -13.57 -5.53 4.09
C VAL A 85 -14.94 -5.81 4.71
N PRO A 86 -15.43 -4.97 5.62
CA PRO A 86 -16.76 -5.14 6.20
C PRO A 86 -17.86 -4.80 5.18
N ALA A 87 -19.09 -5.20 5.47
CA ALA A 87 -20.26 -4.92 4.64
C ALA A 87 -20.54 -3.41 4.51
N ASN A 88 -20.22 -2.62 5.53
CA ASN A 88 -20.32 -1.16 5.56
C ASN A 88 -19.44 -0.59 6.69
N HIS A 89 -19.32 0.73 6.75
CA HIS A 89 -18.49 1.45 7.74
C HIS A 89 -19.00 1.33 9.20
N GLY A 90 -20.21 0.88 9.42
CA GLY A 90 -20.82 0.75 10.76
C GLY A 90 -20.58 -0.60 11.42
N VAL A 91 -19.87 -1.53 10.76
CA VAL A 91 -19.61 -2.87 11.28
C VAL A 91 -18.11 -3.18 11.24
N MET A 92 -17.69 -4.14 12.07
CA MET A 92 -16.31 -4.60 12.11
C MET A 92 -15.98 -5.41 10.86
N ALA A 93 -14.69 -5.42 10.50
CA ALA A 93 -14.17 -6.29 9.45
C ALA A 93 -14.44 -7.78 9.77
N PRO A 94 -14.59 -8.65 8.76
CA PRO A 94 -14.98 -10.05 8.97
C PRO A 94 -13.93 -10.79 9.81
N PHE A 95 -14.36 -11.37 10.92
CA PHE A 95 -13.54 -12.30 11.70
C PHE A 95 -13.56 -13.70 11.05
N GLN A 96 -12.39 -14.33 10.99
CA GLN A 96 -12.23 -15.69 10.49
C GLN A 96 -11.43 -16.51 11.50
N PRO A 97 -12.05 -17.54 12.14
CA PRO A 97 -11.29 -18.41 13.03
C PRO A 97 -10.05 -18.99 12.34
N THR A 98 -8.94 -19.03 13.07
CA THR A 98 -7.68 -19.55 12.56
C THR A 98 -7.18 -20.70 13.42
N SER A 99 -6.50 -21.68 12.79
CA SER A 99 -5.74 -22.70 13.47
C SER A 99 -4.27 -22.30 13.69
N ASP A 100 -3.86 -21.14 13.17
CA ASP A 100 -2.50 -20.64 13.34
C ASP A 100 -2.34 -20.02 14.75
N PRO A 101 -1.53 -20.59 15.64
CA PRO A 101 -1.43 -20.10 17.00
C PRO A 101 -0.73 -18.74 17.04
N ILE A 102 -1.30 -17.78 17.76
CA ILE A 102 -0.69 -16.45 17.97
C ILE A 102 0.72 -16.55 18.56
N SER A 103 0.98 -17.62 19.34
CA SER A 103 2.27 -17.88 19.97
C SER A 103 3.31 -18.56 19.07
N ARG A 104 3.00 -18.81 17.79
CA ARG A 104 3.98 -19.45 16.90
C ARG A 104 5.23 -18.59 16.75
N LYS A 105 6.37 -19.27 16.60
CA LYS A 105 7.65 -18.61 16.45
C LYS A 105 7.87 -18.15 15.00
N THR A 106 8.43 -16.95 14.85
CA THR A 106 8.70 -16.31 13.56
C THR A 106 10.18 -16.55 13.13
N TRP A 107 10.56 -17.81 12.94
CA TRP A 107 11.95 -18.19 12.69
C TRP A 107 12.58 -17.52 11.46
N ASP A 108 11.82 -17.35 10.38
CA ASP A 108 12.36 -16.77 9.15
C ASP A 108 12.63 -15.28 9.33
N ALA A 109 11.80 -14.58 10.11
CA ALA A 109 12.05 -13.18 10.49
C ALA A 109 13.35 -13.05 11.30
N ASP A 110 13.58 -13.94 12.28
CA ASP A 110 14.81 -13.99 13.07
C ASP A 110 16.06 -14.20 12.20
N ILE A 111 16.00 -15.12 11.26
CA ILE A 111 17.12 -15.39 10.32
C ILE A 111 17.39 -14.14 9.47
N LEU A 112 16.34 -13.49 8.99
CA LEU A 112 16.44 -12.32 8.14
C LEU A 112 17.04 -11.12 8.87
N LEU A 113 16.60 -10.88 10.11
CA LEU A 113 17.15 -9.83 10.97
C LEU A 113 18.61 -10.11 11.35
N LYS A 114 18.96 -11.36 11.65
CA LYS A 114 20.35 -11.78 11.90
C LYS A 114 21.24 -11.57 10.67
N ARG A 115 20.75 -11.88 9.47
CA ARG A 115 21.48 -11.59 8.22
C ARG A 115 21.70 -10.11 7.99
N ALA A 116 20.73 -9.27 8.32
CA ALA A 116 20.86 -7.82 8.21
C ALA A 116 21.97 -7.26 9.13
N PHE A 117 22.26 -7.92 10.27
CA PHE A 117 23.36 -7.53 11.17
C PHE A 117 24.73 -8.08 10.75
N ASN A 118 24.76 -9.34 10.30
CA ASN A 118 26.00 -10.08 10.08
C ASN A 118 26.43 -10.09 8.60
N GLY A 119 25.65 -9.49 7.71
CA GLY A 119 25.98 -9.40 6.29
C GLY A 119 27.06 -8.36 6.00
N PRO A 120 27.67 -8.39 4.81
CA PRO A 120 28.74 -7.44 4.41
C PRO A 120 28.26 -5.98 4.40
N SER A 121 26.96 -5.73 4.22
CA SER A 121 26.34 -4.41 4.28
C SER A 121 25.83 -4.03 5.67
N GLY A 122 25.89 -4.95 6.64
CA GLY A 122 25.45 -4.73 8.02
C GLY A 122 24.04 -4.14 8.07
N PHE A 123 23.88 -3.05 8.79
CA PHE A 123 22.59 -2.34 8.93
C PHE A 123 22.05 -1.73 7.61
N ASN A 124 22.83 -1.68 6.55
CA ASN A 124 22.40 -1.17 5.25
C ASN A 124 21.91 -2.29 4.31
N THR A 125 21.86 -3.53 4.77
CA THR A 125 21.33 -4.63 3.98
C THR A 125 19.87 -4.39 3.61
N PRO A 126 19.48 -4.44 2.31
CA PRO A 126 18.09 -4.31 1.90
C PRO A 126 17.22 -5.40 2.54
N LEU A 127 16.06 -5.02 3.06
CA LEU A 127 15.11 -5.91 3.70
C LEU A 127 13.76 -5.83 2.98
N ASP A 128 13.31 -6.94 2.40
CA ASP A 128 11.94 -7.05 1.90
C ASP A 128 10.98 -7.25 3.08
N VAL A 129 10.23 -6.21 3.40
CA VAL A 129 9.31 -6.21 4.54
C VAL A 129 8.14 -7.17 4.38
N THR A 130 7.84 -7.62 3.15
CA THR A 130 6.77 -8.60 2.91
C THR A 130 6.99 -9.91 3.67
N ILE A 131 8.25 -10.30 3.87
CA ILE A 131 8.60 -11.49 4.64
C ILE A 131 8.17 -11.33 6.11
N LEU A 132 8.34 -10.14 6.69
CA LEU A 132 7.87 -9.87 8.06
C LEU A 132 6.34 -9.83 8.13
N ILE A 133 5.68 -9.24 7.14
CA ILE A 133 4.21 -9.25 7.05
C ILE A 133 3.70 -10.70 6.98
N GLN A 134 4.29 -11.56 6.14
CA GLN A 134 3.96 -12.99 6.08
C GLN A 134 4.14 -13.68 7.44
N GLN A 135 5.21 -13.37 8.16
CA GLN A 135 5.48 -13.99 9.45
C GLN A 135 4.48 -13.62 10.54
N VAL A 136 3.88 -12.45 10.49
CA VAL A 136 2.88 -12.03 11.49
C VAL A 136 1.45 -12.34 11.07
N CYS A 137 1.18 -12.54 9.78
CA CYS A 137 -0.14 -12.91 9.28
C CYS A 137 -0.46 -14.39 9.52
N ASP A 138 -1.72 -14.70 9.84
CA ASP A 138 -2.23 -16.06 9.92
C ASP A 138 -1.94 -16.80 8.62
N HIS A 139 -1.28 -17.97 8.72
CA HIS A 139 -0.85 -18.81 7.59
C HIS A 139 0.01 -18.07 6.53
N GLY A 140 0.59 -16.92 6.88
CA GLY A 140 1.36 -16.08 5.96
C GLY A 140 0.52 -15.41 4.87
N ASP A 141 -0.80 -15.37 5.04
CA ASP A 141 -1.73 -14.90 4.03
C ASP A 141 -2.00 -13.40 4.16
N PHE A 142 -1.63 -12.63 3.14
CA PHE A 142 -1.90 -11.21 3.05
C PHE A 142 -2.31 -10.80 1.62
N TYR A 143 -2.89 -9.62 1.49
CA TYR A 143 -3.40 -9.07 0.24
C TYR A 143 -2.84 -7.67 0.03
N GLU A 144 -1.83 -7.55 -0.82
CA GLU A 144 -1.17 -6.28 -1.11
C GLU A 144 -2.06 -5.35 -1.93
N PHE A 145 -2.11 -4.08 -1.53
CA PHE A 145 -2.77 -2.97 -2.21
C PHE A 145 -1.78 -2.25 -3.11
N GLN A 146 -2.15 -2.02 -4.39
CA GLN A 146 -1.31 -1.35 -5.39
C GLN A 146 0.12 -1.93 -5.48
N PRO A 147 0.29 -3.23 -5.79
CA PRO A 147 1.60 -3.88 -5.76
C PRO A 147 2.59 -3.32 -6.80
N ASN A 148 2.08 -2.68 -7.86
CA ASN A 148 2.90 -2.13 -8.94
C ASN A 148 3.31 -0.66 -8.71
N ARG A 149 2.72 0.03 -7.71
CA ARG A 149 2.99 1.43 -7.42
C ARG A 149 3.80 1.57 -6.13
N ALA A 150 4.78 2.49 -6.15
CA ALA A 150 5.54 2.86 -4.95
C ALA A 150 5.97 1.63 -4.13
N ARG A 151 6.81 0.77 -4.72
CA ARG A 151 7.24 -0.50 -4.10
C ARG A 151 8.18 -0.30 -2.90
N ASN A 152 8.61 0.93 -2.65
CA ASN A 152 9.31 1.38 -1.44
C ASN A 152 8.40 1.44 -0.21
N THR A 153 7.08 1.26 -0.40
CA THR A 153 6.11 1.08 0.69
C THR A 153 5.14 -0.06 0.34
N ILE A 154 4.79 -0.86 1.35
CA ILE A 154 3.82 -1.95 1.24
C ILE A 154 2.58 -1.57 2.05
N CYS A 155 1.44 -1.51 1.37
CA CYS A 155 0.13 -1.43 2.01
C CYS A 155 -0.59 -2.76 1.77
N ALA A 156 -1.10 -3.40 2.81
CA ALA A 156 -1.70 -4.72 2.66
C ALA A 156 -2.79 -4.98 3.72
N PHE A 157 -3.73 -5.86 3.39
CA PHE A 157 -4.62 -6.49 4.36
C PHE A 157 -4.09 -7.87 4.70
N GLY A 158 -4.17 -8.24 5.96
CA GLY A 158 -3.90 -9.60 6.44
C GLY A 158 -4.75 -9.92 7.65
N ARG A 159 -4.52 -11.07 8.27
CA ARG A 159 -5.15 -11.42 9.54
C ARG A 159 -4.12 -11.79 10.60
N ILE A 160 -4.43 -11.41 11.83
CA ILE A 160 -3.68 -11.85 13.01
C ILE A 160 -4.70 -12.37 14.02
N GLY A 161 -4.62 -13.66 14.34
CA GLY A 161 -5.58 -14.31 15.22
C GLY A 161 -7.03 -14.23 14.71
N GLY A 162 -7.23 -14.29 13.40
CA GLY A 162 -8.52 -14.20 12.74
C GLY A 162 -9.04 -12.78 12.47
N HIS A 163 -8.44 -11.75 13.07
CA HIS A 163 -8.85 -10.36 12.91
C HIS A 163 -8.15 -9.72 11.71
N VAL A 164 -8.89 -8.96 10.91
CA VAL A 164 -8.32 -8.21 9.79
C VAL A 164 -7.50 -7.04 10.32
N ILE A 165 -6.29 -6.92 9.78
CA ILE A 165 -5.33 -5.84 10.07
C ILE A 165 -4.89 -5.20 8.75
N GLY A 166 -4.82 -3.86 8.73
CA GLY A 166 -4.18 -3.10 7.67
C GLY A 166 -2.69 -2.90 7.99
N PHE A 167 -1.83 -3.27 7.08
CA PHE A 167 -0.39 -3.06 7.18
C PHE A 167 0.03 -1.85 6.35
N CYS A 168 0.84 -0.96 6.92
CA CYS A 168 1.54 0.10 6.21
C CYS A 168 3.01 0.02 6.59
N ALA A 169 3.87 -0.38 5.65
CA ALA A 169 5.25 -0.75 5.95
C ALA A 169 6.24 -0.13 4.96
N ASN A 170 7.37 0.39 5.45
CA ASN A 170 8.46 0.79 4.58
C ASN A 170 9.18 -0.47 4.05
N ASN A 171 9.44 -0.52 2.76
CA ASN A 171 10.18 -1.61 2.12
C ASN A 171 11.59 -1.16 1.76
N SER A 172 12.54 -1.41 2.65
CA SER A 172 13.92 -0.97 2.46
C SER A 172 14.68 -1.72 1.36
N ALA A 173 14.11 -2.79 0.80
CA ALA A 173 14.63 -3.42 -0.41
C ALA A 173 14.50 -2.52 -1.65
N VAL A 174 13.62 -1.51 -1.60
CA VAL A 174 13.42 -0.54 -2.69
C VAL A 174 13.69 0.86 -2.15
N ALA A 175 14.61 1.59 -2.77
CA ALA A 175 14.99 2.96 -2.39
C ALA A 175 15.18 3.17 -0.87
N SER A 176 15.73 2.15 -0.17
CA SER A 176 15.95 2.17 1.29
C SER A 176 14.70 2.50 2.12
N GLY A 177 13.51 2.18 1.60
CA GLY A 177 12.24 2.47 2.25
C GLY A 177 11.90 3.95 2.35
N GLN A 178 12.61 4.82 1.61
CA GLN A 178 12.37 6.27 1.60
C GLN A 178 10.98 6.59 1.10
N ILE A 179 10.35 7.60 1.70
CA ILE A 179 8.99 8.01 1.35
C ILE A 179 9.08 9.07 0.25
N ASP A 180 8.68 8.72 -0.97
CA ASP A 180 8.50 9.63 -2.08
C ASP A 180 7.03 10.10 -2.20
N ILE A 181 6.74 10.93 -3.20
CA ILE A 181 5.39 11.44 -3.46
C ILE A 181 4.39 10.32 -3.64
N ASP A 182 4.73 9.29 -4.42
CA ASP A 182 3.83 8.18 -4.72
C ASP A 182 3.59 7.28 -3.50
N ALA A 183 4.62 7.02 -2.71
CA ALA A 183 4.51 6.30 -1.44
C ALA A 183 3.61 7.05 -0.45
N ALA A 184 3.80 8.36 -0.31
CA ALA A 184 2.99 9.19 0.58
C ALA A 184 1.50 9.16 0.20
N TYR A 185 1.16 9.29 -1.08
CA TYR A 185 -0.24 9.21 -1.54
C TYR A 185 -0.82 7.79 -1.45
N LYS A 186 -0.04 6.74 -1.77
CA LYS A 186 -0.47 5.34 -1.58
C LYS A 186 -0.81 5.07 -0.12
N ASN A 187 0.08 5.46 0.80
CA ASN A 187 -0.12 5.32 2.23
C ASN A 187 -1.35 6.09 2.70
N ALA A 188 -1.46 7.38 2.35
CA ALA A 188 -2.60 8.22 2.75
C ALA A 188 -3.94 7.62 2.33
N ARG A 189 -4.04 7.10 1.11
CA ARG A 189 -5.26 6.49 0.59
C ARG A 189 -5.62 5.21 1.34
N PHE A 190 -4.65 4.35 1.56
CA PHE A 190 -4.85 3.08 2.27
C PHE A 190 -5.23 3.31 3.74
N ILE A 191 -4.54 4.22 4.42
CA ILE A 191 -4.79 4.58 5.82
C ILE A 191 -6.21 5.11 5.99
N ARG A 192 -6.65 6.04 5.11
CA ARG A 192 -8.03 6.57 5.14
C ARG A 192 -9.07 5.49 4.90
N PHE A 193 -8.78 4.53 4.02
CA PHE A 193 -9.66 3.39 3.80
C PHE A 193 -9.79 2.54 5.07
N CYS A 194 -8.69 2.18 5.72
CA CYS A 194 -8.71 1.41 6.97
C CYS A 194 -9.47 2.15 8.06
N ASN A 195 -9.26 3.47 8.20
CA ASN A 195 -9.99 4.30 9.15
C ASN A 195 -11.51 4.29 8.89
N LEU A 196 -11.92 4.47 7.64
CA LEU A 196 -13.34 4.48 7.23
C LEU A 196 -14.05 3.17 7.55
N TYR A 197 -13.35 2.05 7.43
CA TYR A 197 -13.91 0.71 7.58
C TYR A 197 -13.54 0.00 8.88
N ASN A 198 -13.11 0.74 9.89
CA ASN A 198 -12.80 0.24 11.23
C ASN A 198 -11.76 -0.89 11.25
N ILE A 199 -10.79 -0.85 10.36
CA ILE A 199 -9.71 -1.84 10.26
C ILE A 199 -8.52 -1.36 11.09
N PRO A 200 -8.14 -2.08 12.17
CA PRO A 200 -6.94 -1.78 12.95
C PRO A 200 -5.68 -1.79 12.09
N MET A 201 -4.68 -1.00 12.45
CA MET A 201 -3.48 -0.86 11.63
C MET A 201 -2.20 -1.20 12.38
N LEU A 202 -1.30 -1.91 11.69
CA LEU A 202 0.08 -2.12 12.09
C LEU A 202 1.00 -1.39 11.10
N PHE A 203 1.70 -0.38 11.61
CA PHE A 203 2.77 0.31 10.89
C PHE A 203 4.09 -0.39 11.16
N MET A 204 4.89 -0.59 10.11
CA MET A 204 6.21 -1.23 10.22
C MET A 204 7.25 -0.31 9.60
N GLU A 205 8.15 0.22 10.44
CA GLU A 205 9.08 1.28 10.04
C GLU A 205 10.49 0.75 9.82
N ASP A 206 11.01 0.96 8.62
CA ASP A 206 12.40 0.79 8.23
C ASP A 206 12.74 1.75 7.08
N THR A 207 12.95 3.02 7.42
CA THR A 207 13.18 4.08 6.44
C THR A 207 14.32 5.00 6.85
N THR A 208 15.05 5.50 5.85
CA THR A 208 16.07 6.52 6.05
C THR A 208 15.52 7.96 5.95
N GLY A 209 14.22 8.12 5.68
CA GLY A 209 13.59 9.44 5.60
C GLY A 209 12.66 9.62 4.42
N PHE A 210 12.22 10.85 4.18
CA PHE A 210 11.62 11.22 2.90
C PHE A 210 12.70 11.26 1.82
N LEU A 211 12.32 10.90 0.58
CA LEU A 211 13.23 10.92 -0.56
C LEU A 211 13.68 12.36 -0.86
N PRO A 212 14.95 12.69 -0.68
CA PRO A 212 15.47 14.04 -0.96
C PRO A 212 15.67 14.25 -2.47
N GLY A 213 15.66 15.48 -2.90
CA GLY A 213 16.04 15.84 -4.25
C GLY A 213 15.15 16.89 -4.90
N LYS A 214 15.73 17.62 -5.87
CA LYS A 214 15.04 18.70 -6.58
C LYS A 214 13.73 18.23 -7.23
N ASP A 215 13.70 17.02 -7.81
CA ASP A 215 12.50 16.46 -8.43
C ASP A 215 11.35 16.33 -7.42
N GLN A 216 11.63 15.74 -6.26
CA GLN A 216 10.63 15.54 -5.20
C GLN A 216 10.14 16.90 -4.64
N GLU A 217 11.06 17.81 -4.35
CA GLU A 217 10.71 19.14 -3.83
C GLU A 217 9.86 19.94 -4.83
N SER A 218 10.31 20.02 -6.09
CA SER A 218 9.61 20.79 -7.14
C SER A 218 8.25 20.20 -7.53
N ARG A 219 8.05 18.89 -7.33
CA ARG A 219 6.79 18.19 -7.56
C ARG A 219 5.88 18.11 -6.34
N GLY A 220 6.30 18.68 -5.21
CA GLY A 220 5.45 18.86 -4.04
C GLY A 220 5.46 17.72 -3.02
N ILE A 221 6.63 17.15 -2.70
CA ILE A 221 6.79 16.14 -1.64
C ILE A 221 6.19 16.61 -0.29
N VAL A 222 6.28 17.91 0.02
CA VAL A 222 5.68 18.48 1.24
C VAL A 222 4.17 18.32 1.24
N HIS A 223 3.51 18.53 0.10
CA HIS A 223 2.06 18.35 -0.03
C HIS A 223 1.66 16.88 0.10
N ALA A 224 2.40 15.97 -0.53
CA ALA A 224 2.17 14.55 -0.43
C ALA A 224 2.41 14.02 1.01
N GLY A 225 3.51 14.46 1.64
CA GLY A 225 3.82 14.13 3.03
C GLY A 225 2.74 14.61 4.00
N ARG A 226 2.22 15.84 3.80
CA ARG A 226 1.07 16.34 4.55
C ARG A 226 -0.17 15.46 4.38
N ALA A 227 -0.49 15.04 3.17
CA ALA A 227 -1.66 14.18 2.92
C ALA A 227 -1.57 12.85 3.67
N MET A 228 -0.36 12.28 3.80
CA MET A 228 -0.09 11.08 4.60
C MET A 228 -0.22 11.38 6.11
N LEU A 229 0.38 12.48 6.57
CA LEU A 229 0.33 12.88 7.97
C LEU A 229 -1.11 13.14 8.43
N ASP A 230 -1.90 13.88 7.64
CA ASP A 230 -3.31 14.13 7.90
C ASP A 230 -4.08 12.79 8.04
N ALA A 231 -3.83 11.83 7.14
CA ALA A 231 -4.47 10.51 7.21
C ALA A 231 -4.12 9.74 8.50
N ILE A 232 -2.89 9.88 9.00
CA ILE A 232 -2.45 9.26 10.26
C ILE A 232 -3.06 9.98 11.47
N ILE A 233 -3.10 11.31 11.47
CA ILE A 233 -3.70 12.09 12.58
C ILE A 233 -5.19 11.80 12.72
N ASP A 234 -5.88 11.63 11.60
CA ASP A 234 -7.32 11.35 11.56
C ASP A 234 -7.70 9.91 11.97
N LEU A 235 -6.72 9.02 12.13
CA LEU A 235 -6.98 7.62 12.51
C LEU A 235 -7.68 7.52 13.87
N ARG A 236 -8.78 6.76 13.88
CA ARG A 236 -9.58 6.46 15.08
C ARG A 236 -9.63 4.96 15.40
N VAL A 237 -8.98 4.15 14.56
CA VAL A 237 -8.86 2.70 14.78
C VAL A 237 -7.63 2.40 15.64
N PRO A 238 -7.59 1.24 16.34
CA PRO A 238 -6.40 0.79 17.01
C PRO A 238 -5.20 0.79 16.07
N ARG A 239 -4.07 1.37 16.52
CA ARG A 239 -2.91 1.58 15.66
C ARG A 239 -1.60 1.36 16.42
N PHE A 240 -0.78 0.49 15.85
CA PHE A 240 0.49 0.08 16.43
C PHE A 240 1.63 0.46 15.51
N LEU A 241 2.82 0.75 16.08
CA LEU A 241 4.05 0.94 15.33
C LEU A 241 5.06 -0.12 15.76
N LEU A 242 5.65 -0.83 14.80
CA LEU A 242 6.82 -1.67 14.96
C LEU A 242 8.00 -1.03 14.23
N ILE A 243 8.98 -0.54 14.97
CA ILE A 243 10.24 -0.05 14.40
C ILE A 243 11.14 -1.26 14.19
N ILE A 244 11.42 -1.57 12.92
CA ILE A 244 12.23 -2.74 12.53
C ILE A 244 13.70 -2.41 12.67
N ARG A 245 14.13 -1.30 12.04
CA ARG A 245 15.54 -0.93 11.98
C ARG A 245 15.75 0.59 11.93
N ASN A 246 15.63 1.21 10.76
CA ASN A 246 15.88 2.64 10.58
C ASN A 246 14.60 3.46 10.82
N ALA A 247 14.71 4.50 11.65
CA ALA A 247 13.60 5.41 11.95
C ALA A 247 14.14 6.83 12.09
N PHE A 248 14.43 7.50 10.94
CA PHE A 248 15.16 8.75 10.95
C PHE A 248 14.30 9.97 10.60
N GLY A 249 14.57 11.07 11.29
CA GLY A 249 14.18 12.43 10.93
C GLY A 249 12.67 12.63 10.80
N GLY A 250 12.29 13.36 9.74
CA GLY A 250 10.88 13.70 9.48
C GLY A 250 10.00 12.51 9.15
N ALA A 251 10.54 11.42 8.62
CA ALA A 251 9.76 10.21 8.34
C ALA A 251 9.32 9.55 9.65
N TYR A 252 10.22 9.35 10.62
CA TYR A 252 9.84 8.88 11.95
C TYR A 252 8.80 9.79 12.60
N ALA A 253 8.99 11.11 12.50
CA ALA A 253 8.04 12.07 13.06
C ALA A 253 6.64 11.97 12.43
N ALA A 254 6.54 11.54 11.16
CA ALA A 254 5.31 11.48 10.39
C ALA A 254 4.71 10.07 10.24
N PHE A 255 5.37 9.00 10.75
CA PHE A 255 4.97 7.62 10.51
C PHE A 255 4.39 6.93 11.77
N ASN A 256 3.25 7.43 12.23
CA ASN A 256 2.45 6.86 13.34
C ASN A 256 3.24 6.64 14.65
N ASN A 257 4.10 7.57 15.04
CA ASN A 257 4.80 7.47 16.32
C ASN A 257 3.87 7.77 17.52
N TYR A 258 4.40 7.59 18.72
CA TYR A 258 3.66 7.82 19.96
C TYR A 258 3.08 9.24 20.06
N LYS A 259 3.78 10.27 19.58
CA LYS A 259 3.30 11.67 19.63
C LYS A 259 2.16 11.94 18.66
N LEU A 260 2.03 11.13 17.60
CA LEU A 260 0.90 11.19 16.66
C LEU A 260 -0.30 10.36 17.14
N GLY A 261 -0.16 9.64 18.26
CA GLY A 261 -1.25 8.88 18.87
C GLY A 261 -1.24 7.39 18.57
N ALA A 262 -0.09 6.78 18.27
CA ALA A 262 0.04 5.33 18.29
C ALA A 262 -0.33 4.78 19.67
N ASP A 263 -1.18 3.76 19.71
CA ASP A 263 -1.59 3.12 20.99
C ASP A 263 -0.40 2.41 21.64
N MET A 264 0.45 1.77 20.83
CA MET A 264 1.70 1.16 21.29
C MET A 264 2.78 1.31 20.23
N VAL A 265 4.02 1.48 20.69
CA VAL A 265 5.22 1.52 19.84
C VAL A 265 6.19 0.47 20.34
N PHE A 266 6.58 -0.42 19.44
CA PHE A 266 7.56 -1.47 19.68
C PHE A 266 8.82 -1.19 18.85
N ALA A 267 9.97 -1.54 19.40
CA ALA A 267 11.25 -1.45 18.70
C ALA A 267 11.96 -2.80 18.78
N LEU A 268 12.42 -3.30 17.64
CA LEU A 268 13.25 -4.49 17.61
C LEU A 268 14.69 -4.15 18.07
N PRO A 269 15.48 -5.13 18.54
CA PRO A 269 16.88 -4.90 18.93
C PRO A 269 17.75 -4.34 17.79
N THR A 270 17.25 -4.37 16.56
CA THR A 270 17.88 -3.84 15.36
C THR A 270 17.65 -2.34 15.14
N THR A 271 16.83 -1.69 15.98
CA THR A 271 16.42 -0.29 15.82
C THR A 271 17.57 0.71 16.05
N ARG A 272 17.62 1.76 15.23
CA ARG A 272 18.57 2.89 15.34
C ARG A 272 17.95 4.20 14.82
#